data_1130691e0bb377b3c816684fdfe7a916
#
_entry.id   1130691e0bb377b3c816684fdfe7a916
#
_cell.length_a   1.000
_cell.length_b   1.000
_cell.length_c   1.000
_cell.angle_alpha   90.00
_cell.angle_beta   90.00
_cell.angle_gamma   90.00
#
_symmetry.space_group_name_H-M   'P 1'
#
loop_
_entity.id
_entity.type
_entity.pdbx_description
1 polymer ?
#
loop_
_entity_poly.entity_id
_entity_poly.type
_entity_poly.pdbx_seq_one_letter_code
_entity_poly.pdbx_strand_id
1 'polypeptide(L)'
;PSHRVDLKVLIFSRILMAASSLLAIASATTIGTRVSELVGATFGKIASEPAVSHPFLVATLVFLTADFCQYWSHRLTHDWAFLWPFHATHHSAEVMTPITVLRRHPVDNMFCDFFTGIVTGLLLGVILGVTVGPVPLGMLAGLSVSFYLFCLLGGNLRHSHIWLSYGRFVEHLLISPAQHQIHHSCDPRHHNRNYGLILAIWDWMFGTLYIPRGREELTFGLADAAGEKVAQPHGTLVRFMVEPFRASIRALRRKRPAPRLAIRGGDELSVVPGRQLEAAVLPVARAPGLFRGLDPFARGGHEVPPDEARAVHGGPVVEHDPRALRPRRDRSWGD
;
A
#
# COMPACT_ATOMS: atom_id res chain seq x y z
N PRO A 1 18.98 7.34 10.79
CA PRO A 1 18.16 8.46 11.28
C PRO A 1 16.67 8.14 11.33
N SER A 2 16.07 7.42 10.36
CA SER A 2 14.62 7.17 10.29
C SER A 2 14.08 6.37 11.47
N HIS A 3 14.72 5.29 11.93
CA HIS A 3 14.24 4.46 13.04
C HIS A 3 14.13 5.19 14.38
N ARG A 4 14.91 6.27 14.61
CA ARG A 4 14.75 7.12 15.80
C ARG A 4 13.46 7.93 15.75
N VAL A 5 13.03 8.31 14.55
CA VAL A 5 11.73 8.94 14.35
C VAL A 5 10.63 7.92 14.58
N ASP A 6 10.79 6.67 14.10
CA ASP A 6 9.83 5.59 14.28
C ASP A 6 9.52 5.34 15.76
N LEU A 7 10.55 5.28 16.62
CA LEU A 7 10.37 5.09 18.06
C LEU A 7 9.63 6.28 18.72
N LYS A 8 9.92 7.52 18.31
CA LYS A 8 9.23 8.71 18.82
C LYS A 8 7.78 8.76 18.36
N VAL A 9 7.50 8.42 17.11
CA VAL A 9 6.15 8.31 16.57
C VAL A 9 5.38 7.21 17.28
N LEU A 10 6.01 6.04 17.49
CA LEU A 10 5.44 4.93 18.24
C LEU A 10 4.92 5.38 19.62
N ILE A 11 5.74 6.08 20.39
CA ILE A 11 5.35 6.51 21.74
C ILE A 11 4.26 7.59 21.67
N PHE A 12 4.43 8.59 20.81
CA PHE A 12 3.54 9.74 20.73
C PHE A 12 2.15 9.42 20.19
N SER A 13 2.07 8.54 19.16
CA SER A 13 0.82 8.30 18.45
C SER A 13 0.02 7.12 18.98
N ARG A 14 0.55 6.27 19.86
CA ARG A 14 -0.09 5.00 20.26
C ARG A 14 -1.49 5.14 20.82
N ILE A 15 -1.68 6.10 21.72
CA ILE A 15 -2.99 6.30 22.38
C ILE A 15 -4.02 6.75 21.33
N LEU A 16 -3.65 7.72 20.49
CA LEU A 16 -4.53 8.24 19.44
C LEU A 16 -4.88 7.18 18.40
N MET A 17 -3.89 6.39 17.96
CA MET A 17 -4.08 5.30 17.02
C MET A 17 -4.95 4.18 17.59
N ALA A 18 -4.73 3.79 18.86
CA ALA A 18 -5.57 2.81 19.52
C ALA A 18 -7.02 3.30 19.68
N ALA A 19 -7.21 4.56 20.06
CA ALA A 19 -8.54 5.16 20.17
C ALA A 19 -9.28 5.20 18.82
N SER A 20 -8.59 5.58 17.74
CA SER A 20 -9.21 5.60 16.41
C SER A 20 -9.58 4.19 15.92
N SER A 21 -8.75 3.19 16.16
CA SER A 21 -9.05 1.80 15.80
C SER A 21 -10.22 1.22 16.61
N LEU A 22 -10.30 1.52 17.90
CA LEU A 22 -11.46 1.14 18.72
C LEU A 22 -12.75 1.81 18.23
N LEU A 23 -12.68 3.09 17.85
CA LEU A 23 -13.83 3.80 17.29
C LEU A 23 -14.23 3.23 15.92
N ALA A 24 -13.28 2.81 15.10
CA ALA A 24 -13.56 2.15 13.83
C ALA A 24 -14.30 0.81 14.03
N ILE A 25 -13.85 0.00 14.99
CA ILE A 25 -14.53 -1.25 15.34
C ILE A 25 -15.95 -0.96 15.83
N ALA A 26 -16.12 -0.01 16.76
CA ALA A 26 -17.41 0.37 17.28
C ALA A 26 -18.36 0.89 16.19
N SER A 27 -17.83 1.69 15.25
CA SER A 27 -18.58 2.20 14.09
C SER A 27 -18.99 1.07 13.16
N ALA A 28 -18.07 0.20 12.75
CA ALA A 28 -18.34 -0.94 11.87
C ALA A 28 -19.41 -1.87 12.46
N THR A 29 -19.28 -2.19 13.74
CA THR A 29 -20.22 -3.10 14.43
C THR A 29 -21.60 -2.47 14.60
N THR A 30 -21.68 -1.23 15.06
CA THR A 30 -22.95 -0.54 15.28
C THR A 30 -23.68 -0.29 13.96
N ILE A 31 -23.01 0.27 12.97
CA ILE A 31 -23.57 0.52 11.64
C ILE A 31 -23.99 -0.79 10.99
N GLY A 32 -23.12 -1.81 11.02
CA GLY A 32 -23.39 -3.13 10.42
C GLY A 32 -24.62 -3.80 11.03
N THR A 33 -24.76 -3.77 12.34
CA THR A 33 -25.95 -4.32 13.03
C THR A 33 -27.22 -3.55 12.61
N ARG A 34 -27.21 -2.21 12.68
CA ARG A 34 -28.40 -1.40 12.35
C ARG A 34 -28.81 -1.52 10.88
N VAL A 35 -27.84 -1.52 9.98
CA VAL A 35 -28.11 -1.70 8.55
C VAL A 35 -28.62 -3.11 8.26
N SER A 36 -28.08 -4.15 8.88
CA SER A 36 -28.57 -5.52 8.71
C SER A 36 -29.99 -5.72 9.24
N GLU A 37 -30.36 -5.07 10.35
CA GLU A 37 -31.73 -5.04 10.87
C GLU A 37 -32.69 -4.40 9.86
N LEU A 38 -32.35 -3.21 9.37
CA LEU A 38 -33.16 -2.45 8.42
C LEU A 38 -33.33 -3.22 7.10
N VAL A 39 -32.26 -3.71 6.52
CA VAL A 39 -32.27 -4.44 5.24
C VAL A 39 -33.04 -5.75 5.37
N GLY A 40 -32.78 -6.53 6.42
CA GLY A 40 -33.50 -7.78 6.68
C GLY A 40 -35.00 -7.57 6.91
N ALA A 41 -35.42 -6.49 7.59
CA ALA A 41 -36.81 -6.14 7.79
C ALA A 41 -37.49 -5.66 6.49
N THR A 42 -36.74 -5.01 5.59
CA THR A 42 -37.30 -4.42 4.36
C THR A 42 -37.40 -5.43 3.21
N PHE A 43 -36.35 -6.22 3.00
CA PHE A 43 -36.20 -7.09 1.84
C PHE A 43 -36.30 -8.58 2.18
N GLY A 44 -36.31 -8.94 3.46
CA GLY A 44 -36.17 -10.32 3.91
C GLY A 44 -34.72 -10.82 3.82
N LYS A 45 -34.50 -12.09 4.17
CA LYS A 45 -33.22 -12.76 4.13
C LYS A 45 -33.29 -14.08 3.34
N ILE A 46 -32.17 -14.48 2.74
CA ILE A 46 -32.07 -15.72 1.96
C ILE A 46 -32.06 -16.94 2.89
N ALA A 47 -31.24 -16.91 3.95
CA ALA A 47 -31.16 -18.02 4.91
C ALA A 47 -32.44 -18.14 5.76
N SER A 48 -32.96 -19.32 5.91
CA SER A 48 -34.11 -19.61 6.79
C SER A 48 -33.76 -19.44 8.27
N GLU A 49 -32.59 -19.93 8.63
CA GLU A 49 -32.04 -19.87 9.99
C GLU A 49 -31.43 -18.51 10.36
N PRO A 50 -31.36 -18.14 11.65
CA PRO A 50 -30.76 -16.89 12.09
C PRO A 50 -29.23 -16.90 11.88
N ALA A 51 -28.62 -15.70 11.83
CA ALA A 51 -27.19 -15.51 11.61
C ALA A 51 -26.28 -16.32 12.56
N VAL A 52 -26.72 -16.53 13.80
CA VAL A 52 -25.96 -17.31 14.82
C VAL A 52 -25.80 -18.80 14.44
N SER A 53 -26.64 -19.32 13.57
CA SER A 53 -26.57 -20.68 13.04
C SER A 53 -25.53 -20.81 11.91
N HIS A 54 -25.01 -19.68 11.41
CA HIS A 54 -24.08 -19.62 10.27
C HIS A 54 -22.74 -18.93 10.63
N PRO A 55 -22.06 -19.29 11.71
CA PRO A 55 -20.91 -18.53 12.21
C PRO A 55 -19.75 -18.45 11.22
N PHE A 56 -19.48 -19.51 10.46
CA PHE A 56 -18.42 -19.51 9.44
C PHE A 56 -18.76 -18.60 8.25
N LEU A 57 -20.03 -18.58 7.81
CA LEU A 57 -20.46 -17.67 6.74
C LEU A 57 -20.34 -16.22 7.18
N VAL A 58 -20.83 -15.89 8.37
CA VAL A 58 -20.72 -14.52 8.92
C VAL A 58 -19.25 -14.11 9.07
N ALA A 59 -18.41 -15.00 9.62
CA ALA A 59 -16.97 -14.72 9.77
C ALA A 59 -16.30 -14.48 8.41
N THR A 60 -16.63 -15.28 7.39
CA THR A 60 -16.11 -15.10 6.03
C THR A 60 -16.55 -13.77 5.43
N LEU A 61 -17.81 -13.40 5.57
CA LEU A 61 -18.32 -12.13 5.06
C LEU A 61 -17.69 -10.93 5.78
N VAL A 62 -17.52 -11.01 7.10
CA VAL A 62 -16.80 -9.98 7.89
C VAL A 62 -15.36 -9.85 7.39
N PHE A 63 -14.64 -10.97 7.24
CA PHE A 63 -13.26 -10.98 6.78
C PHE A 63 -13.11 -10.37 5.38
N LEU A 64 -13.88 -10.86 4.41
CA LEU A 64 -13.80 -10.39 3.03
C LEU A 64 -14.14 -8.90 2.91
N THR A 65 -15.20 -8.46 3.60
CA THR A 65 -15.63 -7.06 3.55
C THR A 65 -14.62 -6.14 4.21
N ALA A 66 -14.08 -6.53 5.37
CA ALA A 66 -13.08 -5.73 6.08
C ALA A 66 -11.77 -5.63 5.28
N ASP A 67 -11.27 -6.74 4.72
CA ASP A 67 -10.04 -6.74 3.92
C ASP A 67 -10.20 -5.95 2.62
N PHE A 68 -11.37 -6.03 1.97
CA PHE A 68 -11.73 -5.18 0.83
C PHE A 68 -11.71 -3.69 1.17
N CYS A 69 -12.30 -3.31 2.30
CA CYS A 69 -12.29 -1.90 2.75
C CYS A 69 -10.87 -1.43 3.11
N GLN A 70 -10.03 -2.31 3.68
CA GLN A 70 -8.62 -2.02 3.93
C GLN A 70 -7.85 -1.77 2.62
N TYR A 71 -8.06 -2.60 1.59
CA TYR A 71 -7.49 -2.37 0.27
C TYR A 71 -7.85 -0.98 -0.27
N TRP A 72 -9.14 -0.62 -0.23
CA TRP A 72 -9.59 0.67 -0.75
C TRP A 72 -9.11 1.85 0.08
N SER A 73 -9.13 1.75 1.41
CA SER A 73 -8.60 2.82 2.26
C SER A 73 -7.12 3.08 1.97
N HIS A 74 -6.32 2.03 1.82
CA HIS A 74 -4.92 2.11 1.49
C HIS A 74 -4.71 2.70 0.08
N ARG A 75 -5.43 2.20 -0.92
CA ARG A 75 -5.36 2.73 -2.28
C ARG A 75 -5.72 4.21 -2.35
N LEU A 76 -6.76 4.65 -1.65
CA LEU A 76 -7.17 6.05 -1.61
C LEU A 76 -6.09 6.96 -1.00
N THR A 77 -5.33 6.49 -0.02
CA THR A 77 -4.21 7.27 0.53
C THR A 77 -3.07 7.47 -0.48
N HIS A 78 -2.94 6.60 -1.47
CA HIS A 78 -2.03 6.78 -2.60
C HIS A 78 -2.62 7.62 -3.72
N ASP A 79 -3.89 7.39 -4.08
CA ASP A 79 -4.53 8.00 -5.24
C ASP A 79 -4.93 9.46 -5.00
N TRP A 80 -5.25 9.83 -3.77
CA TRP A 80 -5.69 11.19 -3.44
C TRP A 80 -4.51 12.09 -3.04
N ALA A 81 -4.22 13.06 -3.89
CA ALA A 81 -3.07 13.95 -3.74
C ALA A 81 -3.00 14.67 -2.38
N PHE A 82 -4.13 14.91 -1.71
CA PHE A 82 -4.17 15.54 -0.39
C PHE A 82 -3.99 14.53 0.77
N LEU A 83 -4.23 13.24 0.54
CA LEU A 83 -3.99 12.18 1.53
C LEU A 83 -2.58 11.60 1.45
N TRP A 84 -2.04 11.50 0.23
CA TRP A 84 -0.69 10.96 0.01
C TRP A 84 0.39 11.55 0.93
N PRO A 85 0.47 12.88 1.19
CA PRO A 85 1.49 13.42 2.07
C PRO A 85 1.50 12.82 3.48
N PHE A 86 0.34 12.44 4.00
CA PHE A 86 0.22 11.78 5.30
C PHE A 86 0.66 10.32 5.23
N HIS A 87 0.30 9.61 4.16
CA HIS A 87 0.72 8.23 3.92
C HIS A 87 2.19 8.12 3.51
N ALA A 88 2.73 9.12 2.82
CA ALA A 88 4.15 9.22 2.47
C ALA A 88 5.08 9.21 3.70
N THR A 89 4.60 9.55 4.90
CA THR A 89 5.37 9.38 6.13
C THR A 89 5.70 7.91 6.39
N HIS A 90 4.75 7.00 6.08
CA HIS A 90 4.93 5.57 6.17
C HIS A 90 5.97 5.07 5.13
N HIS A 91 5.83 5.48 3.88
CA HIS A 91 6.76 5.15 2.80
C HIS A 91 8.14 5.82 2.95
N SER A 92 8.29 6.84 3.80
CA SER A 92 9.57 7.50 4.03
C SER A 92 10.56 6.70 4.89
N ALA A 93 10.20 5.49 5.33
CA ALA A 93 11.13 4.58 6.00
C ALA A 93 12.22 4.13 5.03
N GLU A 94 13.49 4.35 5.41
CA GLU A 94 14.65 3.99 4.58
C GLU A 94 15.14 2.56 4.85
N VAL A 95 14.61 1.94 5.89
CA VAL A 95 14.87 0.55 6.28
C VAL A 95 13.56 -0.06 6.74
N MET A 96 13.22 -1.22 6.19
CA MET A 96 12.04 -1.98 6.60
C MET A 96 12.33 -2.77 7.87
N THR A 97 11.60 -2.47 8.92
CA THR A 97 11.67 -3.19 10.20
C THR A 97 10.26 -3.47 10.71
N PRO A 98 10.04 -4.44 11.60
CA PRO A 98 8.72 -4.69 12.18
C PRO A 98 8.06 -3.44 12.81
N ILE A 99 8.87 -2.47 13.28
CA ILE A 99 8.37 -1.21 13.84
C ILE A 99 7.85 -0.27 12.73
N THR A 100 8.28 -0.45 11.49
CA THR A 100 7.86 0.41 10.37
C THR A 100 6.34 0.37 10.14
N VAL A 101 5.67 -0.73 10.48
CA VAL A 101 4.19 -0.83 10.44
C VAL A 101 3.53 0.27 11.26
N LEU A 102 4.18 0.73 12.32
CA LEU A 102 3.69 1.75 13.26
C LEU A 102 4.13 3.18 12.89
N ARG A 103 4.96 3.32 11.84
CA ARG A 103 5.38 4.62 11.29
C ARG A 103 4.25 5.18 10.42
N ARG A 104 3.16 5.60 11.05
CA ARG A 104 2.01 6.19 10.36
C ARG A 104 1.69 7.56 10.96
N HIS A 105 1.36 8.51 10.10
CA HIS A 105 0.86 9.81 10.56
C HIS A 105 -0.53 9.62 11.19
N PRO A 106 -0.85 10.27 12.33
CA PRO A 106 -2.18 10.12 12.95
C PRO A 106 -3.35 10.38 11.98
N VAL A 107 -3.25 11.39 11.12
CA VAL A 107 -4.30 11.69 10.11
C VAL A 107 -4.48 10.53 9.12
N ASP A 108 -3.39 9.93 8.64
CA ASP A 108 -3.44 8.76 7.76
C ASP A 108 -4.13 7.58 8.45
N ASN A 109 -3.74 7.30 9.69
CA ASN A 109 -4.36 6.22 10.46
C ASN A 109 -5.84 6.49 10.71
N MET A 110 -6.20 7.68 11.18
CA MET A 110 -7.59 8.07 11.41
C MET A 110 -8.43 7.98 10.14
N PHE A 111 -7.92 8.44 9.00
CA PHE A 111 -8.63 8.32 7.73
C PHE A 111 -8.92 6.85 7.40
N CYS A 112 -7.91 5.99 7.45
CA CYS A 112 -8.08 4.55 7.16
C CYS A 112 -9.05 3.90 8.15
N ASP A 113 -8.93 4.19 9.43
CA ASP A 113 -9.80 3.66 10.48
C ASP A 113 -11.26 4.10 10.27
N PHE A 114 -11.51 5.39 10.07
CA PHE A 114 -12.86 5.92 9.82
C PHE A 114 -13.46 5.38 8.52
N PHE A 115 -12.68 5.42 7.43
CA PHE A 115 -13.13 4.87 6.14
C PHE A 115 -13.50 3.39 6.29
N THR A 116 -12.59 2.59 6.85
CA THR A 116 -12.83 1.16 7.04
C THR A 116 -14.01 0.92 7.97
N GLY A 117 -14.09 1.61 9.10
CA GLY A 117 -15.18 1.44 10.06
C GLY A 117 -16.56 1.73 9.46
N ILE A 118 -16.72 2.87 8.82
CA ILE A 118 -18.01 3.29 8.24
C ILE A 118 -18.37 2.43 7.03
N VAL A 119 -17.44 2.28 6.06
CA VAL A 119 -17.73 1.59 4.80
C VAL A 119 -17.91 0.09 5.03
N THR A 120 -17.11 -0.53 5.90
CA THR A 120 -17.31 -1.93 6.29
C THR A 120 -18.67 -2.11 6.96
N GLY A 121 -19.05 -1.22 7.89
CA GLY A 121 -20.35 -1.30 8.54
C GLY A 121 -21.51 -1.23 7.54
N LEU A 122 -21.45 -0.29 6.60
CA LEU A 122 -22.50 -0.15 5.58
C LEU A 122 -22.57 -1.36 4.64
N LEU A 123 -21.45 -1.74 4.03
CA LEU A 123 -21.42 -2.86 3.07
C LEU A 123 -21.77 -4.18 3.75
N LEU A 124 -21.13 -4.47 4.87
CA LEU A 124 -21.36 -5.69 5.63
C LEU A 124 -22.80 -5.76 6.13
N GLY A 125 -23.36 -4.65 6.60
CA GLY A 125 -24.75 -4.59 7.04
C GLY A 125 -25.72 -4.94 5.93
N VAL A 126 -25.51 -4.42 4.72
CA VAL A 126 -26.34 -4.77 3.54
C VAL A 126 -26.17 -6.27 3.21
N ILE A 127 -24.93 -6.75 3.10
CA ILE A 127 -24.64 -8.15 2.76
C ILE A 127 -25.28 -9.10 3.77
N LEU A 128 -25.05 -8.87 5.06
CA LEU A 128 -25.60 -9.71 6.12
C LEU A 128 -27.13 -9.62 6.18
N GLY A 129 -27.69 -8.43 6.05
CA GLY A 129 -29.14 -8.21 6.07
C GLY A 129 -29.87 -9.04 5.02
N VAL A 130 -29.32 -9.07 3.79
CA VAL A 130 -29.91 -9.87 2.69
C VAL A 130 -29.62 -11.37 2.86
N THR A 131 -28.43 -11.75 3.34
CA THR A 131 -28.02 -13.17 3.38
C THR A 131 -28.58 -13.90 4.59
N VAL A 132 -28.20 -13.51 5.78
CA VAL A 132 -28.53 -14.22 7.04
C VAL A 132 -29.45 -13.42 7.97
N GLY A 133 -29.75 -12.19 7.62
CA GLY A 133 -30.51 -11.26 8.44
C GLY A 133 -29.71 -10.60 9.56
N PRO A 134 -30.38 -10.03 10.57
CA PRO A 134 -29.72 -9.31 11.65
C PRO A 134 -28.68 -10.14 12.38
N VAL A 135 -27.51 -9.55 12.60
CA VAL A 135 -26.39 -10.20 13.34
C VAL A 135 -26.29 -9.54 14.71
N PRO A 136 -26.20 -10.35 15.81
CA PRO A 136 -26.02 -9.81 17.14
C PRO A 136 -24.74 -8.96 17.25
N LEU A 137 -24.84 -7.79 17.90
CA LEU A 137 -23.74 -6.83 18.07
C LEU A 137 -22.49 -7.50 18.66
N GLY A 138 -22.67 -8.33 19.68
CA GLY A 138 -21.55 -9.05 20.32
C GLY A 138 -20.80 -10.01 19.39
N MET A 139 -21.52 -10.72 18.50
CA MET A 139 -20.89 -11.58 17.50
C MET A 139 -20.09 -10.76 16.49
N LEU A 140 -20.68 -9.70 15.97
CA LEU A 140 -20.02 -8.83 14.99
C LEU A 140 -18.81 -8.11 15.59
N ALA A 141 -18.92 -7.64 16.84
CA ALA A 141 -17.81 -7.04 17.58
C ALA A 141 -16.66 -8.03 17.81
N GLY A 142 -16.96 -9.24 18.22
CA GLY A 142 -15.96 -10.30 18.44
C GLY A 142 -15.19 -10.64 17.15
N LEU A 143 -15.89 -10.79 16.02
CA LEU A 143 -15.27 -11.06 14.72
C LEU A 143 -14.41 -9.87 14.24
N SER A 144 -14.88 -8.64 14.42
CA SER A 144 -14.11 -7.44 14.08
C SER A 144 -12.84 -7.32 14.92
N VAL A 145 -12.90 -7.54 16.22
CA VAL A 145 -11.73 -7.56 17.10
C VAL A 145 -10.75 -8.66 16.67
N SER A 146 -11.24 -9.87 16.36
CA SER A 146 -10.38 -10.97 15.89
C SER A 146 -9.65 -10.63 14.60
N PHE A 147 -10.33 -9.97 13.65
CA PHE A 147 -9.70 -9.49 12.41
C PHE A 147 -8.59 -8.49 12.69
N TYR A 148 -8.82 -7.50 13.54
CA TYR A 148 -7.80 -6.50 13.91
C TYR A 148 -6.61 -7.12 14.62
N LEU A 149 -6.83 -8.08 15.54
CA LEU A 149 -5.75 -8.81 16.21
C LEU A 149 -4.92 -9.62 15.21
N PHE A 150 -5.57 -10.30 14.27
CA PHE A 150 -4.87 -11.02 13.20
C PHE A 150 -4.00 -10.08 12.37
N CYS A 151 -4.53 -8.93 11.96
CA CYS A 151 -3.77 -7.93 11.21
C CYS A 151 -2.59 -7.36 12.01
N LEU A 152 -2.79 -7.13 13.30
CA LEU A 152 -1.74 -6.61 14.20
C LEU A 152 -0.58 -7.61 14.34
N LEU A 153 -0.89 -8.89 14.49
CA LEU A 153 0.13 -9.94 14.63
C LEU A 153 0.83 -10.25 13.29
N GLY A 154 0.07 -10.33 12.19
CA GLY A 154 0.59 -10.63 10.86
C GLY A 154 1.31 -9.48 10.18
N GLY A 155 0.97 -8.23 10.51
CA GLY A 155 1.52 -7.03 9.86
C GLY A 155 3.03 -6.84 10.03
N ASN A 156 3.59 -7.34 11.12
CA ASN A 156 5.00 -7.17 11.44
C ASN A 156 5.94 -7.85 10.43
N LEU A 157 5.57 -9.02 9.91
CA LEU A 157 6.40 -9.78 8.99
C LEU A 157 6.51 -9.08 7.62
N ARG A 158 5.45 -8.43 7.17
CA ARG A 158 5.41 -7.70 5.89
C ARG A 158 6.38 -6.51 5.86
N HIS A 159 6.57 -5.84 7.00
CA HIS A 159 7.50 -4.73 7.15
C HIS A 159 8.88 -5.17 7.63
N SER A 160 9.25 -6.45 7.51
CA SER A 160 10.58 -6.95 7.84
C SER A 160 11.54 -6.80 6.64
N HIS A 161 12.84 -6.98 6.93
CA HIS A 161 13.88 -7.08 5.88
C HIS A 161 13.96 -8.49 5.26
N ILE A 162 13.11 -9.42 5.73
CA ILE A 162 13.11 -10.81 5.26
C ILE A 162 12.31 -10.87 3.95
N TRP A 163 13.00 -11.23 2.86
CA TRP A 163 12.34 -11.51 1.61
C TRP A 163 11.65 -12.87 1.67
N LEU A 164 10.33 -12.85 1.77
CA LEU A 164 9.51 -14.05 1.79
C LEU A 164 8.43 -13.94 0.70
N SER A 165 8.61 -14.69 -0.36
CA SER A 165 7.62 -14.88 -1.43
C SER A 165 6.85 -16.18 -1.17
N TYR A 166 5.56 -16.16 -1.45
CA TYR A 166 4.70 -17.35 -1.38
C TYR A 166 4.62 -18.10 -2.72
N GLY A 167 5.35 -17.61 -3.72
CA GLY A 167 5.34 -18.14 -5.08
C GLY A 167 4.13 -17.67 -5.90
N ARG A 168 4.29 -17.74 -7.21
CA ARG A 168 3.42 -17.10 -8.21
C ARG A 168 1.93 -17.40 -8.01
N PHE A 169 1.56 -18.63 -7.69
CA PHE A 169 0.15 -19.01 -7.57
C PHE A 169 -0.50 -18.43 -6.32
N VAL A 170 0.17 -18.56 -5.17
CA VAL A 170 -0.37 -18.08 -3.89
C VAL A 170 -0.41 -16.56 -3.84
N GLU A 171 0.54 -15.88 -4.49
CA GLU A 171 0.62 -14.42 -4.56
C GLU A 171 -0.47 -13.75 -5.42
N HIS A 172 -1.31 -14.52 -6.14
CA HIS A 172 -2.56 -14.00 -6.70
C HIS A 172 -3.69 -13.93 -5.66
N LEU A 173 -3.59 -14.73 -4.59
CA LEU A 173 -4.64 -14.84 -3.55
C LEU A 173 -4.26 -14.10 -2.27
N LEU A 174 -3.00 -14.23 -1.83
CA LEU A 174 -2.48 -13.70 -0.57
C LEU A 174 -1.29 -12.77 -0.81
N ILE A 175 -1.28 -11.62 -0.18
CA ILE A 175 -0.14 -10.70 -0.19
C ILE A 175 1.01 -11.30 0.62
N SER A 176 2.13 -11.55 -0.05
CA SER A 176 3.36 -11.98 0.60
C SER A 176 4.14 -10.79 1.19
N PRO A 177 5.07 -11.04 2.14
CA PRO A 177 6.01 -10.02 2.59
C PRO A 177 6.83 -9.41 1.46
N ALA A 178 7.24 -10.19 0.46
CA ALA A 178 7.96 -9.71 -0.72
C ALA A 178 7.13 -8.71 -1.54
N GLN A 179 5.84 -9.00 -1.78
CA GLN A 179 4.93 -8.09 -2.47
C GLN A 179 4.73 -6.78 -1.71
N HIS A 180 4.67 -6.83 -0.37
CA HIS A 180 4.55 -5.62 0.43
C HIS A 180 5.85 -4.81 0.49
N GLN A 181 7.02 -5.46 0.49
CA GLN A 181 8.31 -4.77 0.33
C GLN A 181 8.40 -4.05 -1.02
N ILE A 182 7.94 -4.69 -2.11
CA ILE A 182 7.83 -4.07 -3.43
C ILE A 182 6.95 -2.82 -3.39
N HIS A 183 5.81 -2.88 -2.70
CA HIS A 183 4.93 -1.73 -2.49
C HIS A 183 5.66 -0.52 -1.87
N HIS A 184 6.63 -0.75 -0.99
CA HIS A 184 7.46 0.29 -0.36
C HIS A 184 8.69 0.71 -1.18
N SER A 185 8.92 0.11 -2.34
CA SER A 185 10.10 0.38 -3.16
C SER A 185 10.05 1.75 -3.84
N CYS A 186 11.23 2.35 -3.99
CA CYS A 186 11.44 3.58 -4.79
C CYS A 186 11.37 3.35 -6.30
N ASP A 187 11.43 2.10 -6.78
CA ASP A 187 11.45 1.81 -8.22
C ASP A 187 10.11 2.22 -8.87
N PRO A 188 10.13 3.03 -9.94
CA PRO A 188 8.91 3.44 -10.64
C PRO A 188 8.02 2.30 -11.12
N ARG A 189 8.58 1.11 -11.41
CA ARG A 189 7.82 -0.10 -11.80
C ARG A 189 6.91 -0.61 -10.67
N HIS A 190 7.27 -0.32 -9.44
CA HIS A 190 6.59 -0.76 -8.22
C HIS A 190 5.59 0.26 -7.70
N HIS A 191 5.62 1.49 -8.24
CA HIS A 191 4.69 2.52 -7.79
C HIS A 191 3.24 2.11 -8.05
N ASN A 192 2.38 2.34 -7.05
CA ASN A 192 0.95 2.03 -7.11
C ASN A 192 0.64 0.54 -7.32
N ARG A 193 1.45 -0.34 -6.72
CA ARG A 193 1.27 -1.80 -6.76
C ARG A 193 1.04 -2.36 -5.35
N ASN A 194 0.34 -3.49 -5.28
CA ASN A 194 0.21 -4.34 -4.09
C ASN A 194 -0.34 -3.61 -2.84
N TYR A 195 -1.53 -3.02 -2.97
CA TYR A 195 -2.21 -2.32 -1.88
C TYR A 195 -2.86 -3.26 -0.87
N GLY A 196 -3.05 -4.54 -1.22
CA GLY A 196 -3.74 -5.51 -0.38
C GLY A 196 -3.13 -5.66 1.01
N LEU A 197 -4.00 -5.91 2.00
CA LEU A 197 -3.56 -6.17 3.37
C LEU A 197 -3.28 -7.67 3.59
N ILE A 198 -4.25 -8.52 3.28
CA ILE A 198 -4.17 -9.98 3.40
C ILE A 198 -4.37 -10.62 2.03
N LEU A 199 -5.47 -10.25 1.35
CA LEU A 199 -5.83 -10.82 0.05
C LEU A 199 -5.23 -9.98 -1.09
N ALA A 200 -4.47 -10.63 -1.96
CA ALA A 200 -3.96 -10.07 -3.21
C ALA A 200 -5.04 -10.04 -4.31
N ILE A 201 -6.15 -10.74 -4.10
CA ILE A 201 -7.26 -10.84 -5.06
C ILE A 201 -7.82 -9.45 -5.44
N TRP A 202 -7.80 -8.51 -4.51
CA TRP A 202 -8.23 -7.13 -4.79
C TRP A 202 -7.26 -6.42 -5.73
N ASP A 203 -5.94 -6.58 -5.52
CA ASP A 203 -4.93 -6.06 -6.44
C ASP A 203 -5.07 -6.67 -7.82
N TRP A 204 -5.34 -7.96 -7.89
CA TRP A 204 -5.59 -8.65 -9.15
C TRP A 204 -6.85 -8.12 -9.86
N MET A 205 -7.97 -8.03 -9.14
CA MET A 205 -9.24 -7.54 -9.68
C MET A 205 -9.16 -6.09 -10.16
N PHE A 206 -8.40 -5.24 -9.47
CA PHE A 206 -8.32 -3.81 -9.77
C PHE A 206 -7.03 -3.40 -10.50
N GLY A 207 -6.24 -4.37 -11.01
CA GLY A 207 -5.09 -4.16 -11.89
C GLY A 207 -3.86 -3.56 -11.22
N THR A 208 -3.75 -3.70 -9.89
CA THR A 208 -2.61 -3.20 -9.10
C THR A 208 -1.66 -4.31 -8.65
N LEU A 209 -1.94 -5.57 -9.00
CA LEU A 209 -1.10 -6.69 -8.63
C LEU A 209 0.27 -6.64 -9.34
N TYR A 210 1.32 -6.82 -8.56
CA TYR A 210 2.68 -7.09 -9.03
C TYR A 210 3.20 -8.35 -8.34
N ILE A 211 3.66 -9.31 -9.12
CA ILE A 211 4.25 -10.57 -8.63
C ILE A 211 5.72 -10.60 -9.04
N PRO A 212 6.66 -10.64 -8.06
CA PRO A 212 8.07 -10.72 -8.37
C PRO A 212 8.42 -12.08 -9.02
N ARG A 213 9.31 -12.06 -10.00
CA ARG A 213 9.82 -13.29 -10.63
C ARG A 213 10.94 -13.96 -9.82
N GLY A 214 11.50 -13.26 -8.84
CA GLY A 214 12.58 -13.69 -7.97
C GLY A 214 12.85 -12.62 -6.93
N ARG A 215 13.97 -12.76 -6.19
CA ARG A 215 14.39 -11.72 -5.25
C ARG A 215 14.84 -10.48 -6.01
N GLU A 216 14.28 -9.34 -5.66
CA GLU A 216 14.63 -8.03 -6.21
C GLU A 216 15.43 -7.23 -5.19
N GLU A 217 16.42 -6.46 -5.68
CA GLU A 217 17.12 -5.49 -4.85
C GLU A 217 16.27 -4.23 -4.74
N LEU A 218 15.84 -3.92 -3.52
CA LEU A 218 14.90 -2.84 -3.27
C LEU A 218 15.59 -1.68 -2.54
N THR A 219 15.32 -0.48 -3.00
CA THR A 219 15.66 0.76 -2.30
C THR A 219 14.39 1.32 -1.69
N PHE A 220 14.44 1.65 -0.39
CA PHE A 220 13.31 2.16 0.36
C PHE A 220 13.47 3.65 0.69
N GLY A 221 12.36 4.31 0.93
CA GLY A 221 12.25 5.74 1.20
C GLY A 221 11.31 6.41 0.21
N LEU A 222 11.38 7.73 0.11
CA LEU A 222 10.63 8.48 -0.91
C LEU A 222 11.51 8.69 -2.14
N ALA A 223 10.90 8.59 -3.30
CA ALA A 223 11.53 8.88 -4.59
C ALA A 223 10.69 9.89 -5.38
N ASP A 224 11.31 10.55 -6.31
CA ASP A 224 10.63 11.37 -7.31
C ASP A 224 10.01 10.52 -8.43
N ALA A 225 9.45 11.16 -9.42
CA ALA A 225 8.82 10.47 -10.56
C ALA A 225 9.82 9.69 -11.44
N ALA A 226 11.10 9.99 -11.36
CA ALA A 226 12.16 9.27 -12.06
C ALA A 226 12.70 8.07 -11.25
N GLY A 227 12.25 7.91 -10.01
CA GLY A 227 12.75 6.88 -9.09
C GLY A 227 13.99 7.30 -8.30
N GLU A 228 14.44 8.55 -8.46
CA GLU A 228 15.58 9.07 -7.72
C GLU A 228 15.17 9.35 -6.26
N LYS A 229 15.96 8.82 -5.33
CA LYS A 229 15.69 8.96 -3.91
C LYS A 229 15.77 10.41 -3.46
N VAL A 230 14.70 10.93 -2.87
CA VAL A 230 14.69 12.27 -2.30
C VAL A 230 15.22 12.27 -0.86
N ALA A 231 15.78 13.41 -0.43
CA ALA A 231 16.24 13.57 0.95
C ALA A 231 15.08 13.36 1.92
N GLN A 232 15.36 12.70 3.08
CA GLN A 232 14.35 12.36 4.08
C GLN A 232 13.62 13.61 4.62
N PRO A 233 12.36 13.86 4.20
CA PRO A 233 11.63 15.06 4.65
C PRO A 233 11.12 14.92 6.08
N HIS A 234 10.97 13.70 6.58
CA HIS A 234 10.38 13.35 7.89
C HIS A 234 11.44 12.91 8.91
N GLY A 235 12.65 13.50 8.84
CA GLY A 235 13.80 13.11 9.69
C GLY A 235 13.70 13.54 11.17
N THR A 236 12.69 14.33 11.55
CA THR A 236 12.41 14.69 12.95
C THR A 236 10.91 14.53 13.24
N LEU A 237 10.55 14.35 14.53
CA LEU A 237 9.14 14.23 14.93
C LEU A 237 8.31 15.44 14.50
N VAL A 238 8.86 16.65 14.66
CA VAL A 238 8.16 17.89 14.27
C VAL A 238 7.91 17.93 12.76
N ARG A 239 8.92 17.61 11.95
CA ARG A 239 8.75 17.54 10.49
C ARG A 239 7.78 16.42 10.09
N PHE A 240 7.88 15.26 10.74
CA PHE A 240 6.95 14.15 10.53
C PHE A 240 5.50 14.58 10.76
N MET A 241 5.22 15.37 11.80
CA MET A 241 3.87 15.82 12.15
C MET A 241 3.38 17.02 11.35
N VAL A 242 4.25 17.91 10.89
CA VAL A 242 3.85 19.22 10.30
C VAL A 242 3.96 19.23 8.77
N GLU A 243 5.02 18.64 8.19
CA GLU A 243 5.24 18.70 6.74
C GLU A 243 4.11 18.08 5.90
N PRO A 244 3.44 16.98 6.33
CA PRO A 244 2.31 16.44 5.59
C PRO A 244 1.15 17.43 5.41
N PHE A 245 0.83 18.24 6.42
CA PHE A 245 -0.20 19.29 6.30
C PHE A 245 0.18 20.33 5.26
N ARG A 246 1.43 20.82 5.30
CA ARG A 246 1.93 21.78 4.32
C ARG A 246 1.90 21.22 2.90
N ALA A 247 2.30 19.97 2.73
CA ALA A 247 2.28 19.30 1.44
C ALA A 247 0.85 19.05 0.94
N SER A 248 -0.07 18.66 1.81
CA SER A 248 -1.49 18.46 1.51
C SER A 248 -2.14 19.77 1.05
N ILE A 249 -1.91 20.88 1.75
CA ILE A 249 -2.41 22.21 1.34
C ILE A 249 -1.84 22.62 -0.02
N ARG A 250 -0.55 22.36 -0.27
CA ARG A 250 0.06 22.63 -1.59
C ARG A 250 -0.60 21.77 -2.68
N ALA A 251 -0.88 20.49 -2.41
CA ALA A 251 -1.55 19.61 -3.35
C ALA A 251 -2.97 20.10 -3.71
N LEU A 252 -3.74 20.56 -2.73
CA LEU A 252 -5.09 21.11 -2.95
C LEU A 252 -5.07 22.44 -3.74
N ARG A 253 -4.04 23.26 -3.56
CA ARG A 253 -3.89 24.56 -4.26
C ARG A 253 -3.37 24.43 -5.69
N ARG A 254 -2.75 23.32 -6.06
CA ARG A 254 -2.27 23.08 -7.42
C ARG A 254 -3.47 22.92 -8.36
N LYS A 255 -3.75 23.92 -9.20
CA LYS A 255 -4.62 23.76 -10.35
C LYS A 255 -3.99 22.68 -11.24
N ARG A 256 -4.74 21.65 -11.62
CA ARG A 256 -4.28 20.69 -12.63
C ARG A 256 -3.83 21.50 -13.84
N PRO A 257 -2.57 21.35 -14.34
CA PRO A 257 -2.22 21.97 -15.59
C PRO A 257 -3.19 21.45 -16.65
N ALA A 258 -3.80 22.37 -17.39
CA ALA A 258 -4.65 21.99 -18.51
C ALA A 258 -3.82 21.11 -19.46
N PRO A 259 -4.38 20.02 -20.00
CA PRO A 259 -3.68 19.21 -20.98
C PRO A 259 -3.27 20.13 -22.14
N ARG A 260 -1.96 20.29 -22.35
CA ARG A 260 -1.47 21.03 -23.51
C ARG A 260 -1.63 20.13 -24.72
N LEU A 261 -2.50 20.51 -25.64
CA LEU A 261 -2.54 19.93 -26.97
C LEU A 261 -1.22 20.34 -27.68
N ALA A 262 -0.35 19.39 -27.88
CA ALA A 262 0.79 19.56 -28.77
C ALA A 262 0.39 19.02 -30.14
N ILE A 263 0.28 19.89 -31.12
CA ILE A 263 0.16 19.51 -32.54
C ILE A 263 1.56 19.09 -32.97
N ARG A 264 1.80 17.78 -33.13
CA ARG A 264 2.94 17.29 -33.89
C ARG A 264 2.55 17.43 -35.38
N GLY A 265 3.43 18.04 -36.16
CA GLY A 265 3.23 18.14 -37.61
C GLY A 265 3.09 16.77 -38.23
N GLY A 266 1.88 16.48 -38.74
CA GLY A 266 1.46 15.21 -39.34
C GLY A 266 0.29 14.60 -38.55
N ASP A 267 -0.88 14.84 -38.99
CA ASP A 267 -2.24 14.29 -38.79
C ASP A 267 -2.64 13.39 -37.58
N GLU A 268 -1.88 13.31 -36.52
CA GLU A 268 -2.33 12.63 -35.28
C GLU A 268 -2.31 13.56 -34.07
N LEU A 269 -3.50 13.78 -33.47
CA LEU A 269 -3.68 14.47 -32.18
C LEU A 269 -3.19 13.56 -31.06
N SER A 270 -1.97 13.80 -30.56
CA SER A 270 -1.48 13.15 -29.34
C SER A 270 -1.49 14.14 -28.17
N VAL A 271 -2.10 13.73 -27.06
CA VAL A 271 -2.05 14.46 -25.79
C VAL A 271 -0.69 14.16 -25.14
N VAL A 272 0.23 15.13 -25.19
CA VAL A 272 1.51 15.04 -24.46
C VAL A 272 1.31 15.58 -23.04
N PRO A 273 1.60 14.80 -21.97
CA PRO A 273 1.59 15.31 -20.62
C PRO A 273 2.64 16.43 -20.48
N GLY A 274 2.24 17.59 -19.97
CA GLY A 274 3.16 18.70 -19.75
C GLY A 274 4.35 18.28 -18.90
N ARG A 275 5.56 18.72 -19.30
CA ARG A 275 6.83 18.50 -18.59
C ARG A 275 6.65 18.83 -17.11
N GLN A 276 6.92 17.83 -16.28
CA GLN A 276 7.08 18.00 -14.85
C GLN A 276 8.40 18.73 -14.59
N LEU A 277 8.31 19.98 -14.20
CA LEU A 277 9.39 20.67 -13.53
C LEU A 277 9.06 20.66 -12.04
N GLU A 278 10.01 20.11 -11.28
CA GLU A 278 10.17 20.11 -9.83
C GLU A 278 9.27 19.19 -8.99
N ALA A 279 9.95 18.13 -8.59
CA ALA A 279 9.91 17.37 -7.34
C ALA A 279 8.79 17.73 -6.36
N ALA A 280 7.68 17.09 -6.50
CA ALA A 280 6.84 16.72 -5.38
C ALA A 280 6.15 15.43 -5.74
N VAL A 281 6.55 14.38 -5.07
CA VAL A 281 5.94 13.07 -4.95
C VAL A 281 4.43 13.14 -5.21
N LEU A 282 3.99 12.88 -6.41
CA LEU A 282 2.58 12.70 -6.75
C LEU A 282 2.44 11.43 -7.58
N PRO A 283 1.62 10.48 -7.14
CA PRO A 283 1.18 9.40 -8.02
C PRO A 283 0.31 10.00 -9.12
N VAL A 284 0.71 9.80 -10.36
CA VAL A 284 -0.15 10.12 -11.52
C VAL A 284 -1.16 8.99 -11.62
N ALA A 285 -2.36 9.21 -11.06
CA ALA A 285 -3.48 8.33 -11.31
C ALA A 285 -3.90 8.45 -12.79
N ARG A 286 -3.50 7.49 -13.62
CA ARG A 286 -4.31 7.11 -14.79
C ARG A 286 -5.33 6.11 -14.28
N ALA A 287 -6.60 6.50 -14.28
CA ALA A 287 -7.69 5.55 -14.12
C ALA A 287 -7.59 4.53 -15.27
N PRO A 288 -7.37 3.24 -14.97
CA PRO A 288 -7.55 2.20 -15.98
C PRO A 288 -9.05 2.16 -16.29
N GLY A 289 -9.40 2.12 -17.58
CA GLY A 289 -10.78 1.89 -17.99
C GLY A 289 -11.32 0.64 -17.30
N LEU A 290 -12.47 0.78 -16.69
CA LEU A 290 -13.25 -0.28 -16.08
C LEU A 290 -13.46 -1.37 -17.14
N PHE A 291 -13.00 -2.58 -16.86
CA PHE A 291 -13.18 -3.78 -17.70
C PHE A 291 -12.50 -3.78 -19.08
N ARG A 292 -11.20 -4.12 -19.14
CA ARG A 292 -10.64 -4.82 -20.28
C ARG A 292 -10.39 -6.28 -19.89
N GLY A 293 -11.12 -7.14 -20.58
CA GLY A 293 -10.98 -8.57 -20.78
C GLY A 293 -10.23 -9.39 -19.73
N LEU A 294 -10.99 -10.18 -18.99
CA LEU A 294 -10.51 -11.30 -18.18
C LEU A 294 -9.94 -12.38 -19.12
N ASP A 295 -8.66 -12.30 -19.46
CA ASP A 295 -7.89 -13.44 -19.94
C ASP A 295 -6.81 -13.76 -18.89
N PRO A 296 -7.03 -14.79 -18.06
CA PRO A 296 -6.10 -15.15 -16.98
C PRO A 296 -4.80 -15.79 -17.50
N PHE A 297 -4.64 -16.02 -18.81
CA PHE A 297 -3.51 -16.71 -19.42
C PHE A 297 -2.78 -15.93 -20.51
N ALA A 298 -3.09 -14.67 -20.74
CA ALA A 298 -2.36 -13.86 -21.70
C ALA A 298 -0.89 -13.72 -21.25
N ARG A 299 -0.03 -14.46 -21.95
CA ARG A 299 1.44 -14.34 -21.84
C ARG A 299 1.81 -12.95 -22.36
N GLY A 300 2.07 -12.02 -21.45
CA GLY A 300 2.66 -10.71 -21.76
C GLY A 300 4.11 -10.91 -22.18
N GLY A 301 4.33 -11.33 -23.39
CA GLY A 301 5.62 -11.26 -24.07
C GLY A 301 5.80 -9.83 -24.57
N HIS A 302 6.56 -9.01 -23.86
CA HIS A 302 7.24 -7.90 -24.49
C HIS A 302 8.49 -8.50 -25.13
N GLU A 303 8.40 -8.78 -26.44
CA GLU A 303 9.56 -8.99 -27.29
C GLU A 303 10.34 -7.68 -27.32
N VAL A 304 11.57 -7.72 -26.81
CA VAL A 304 12.59 -6.70 -27.03
C VAL A 304 13.04 -6.87 -28.48
N PRO A 305 13.02 -5.83 -29.33
CA PRO A 305 13.52 -5.92 -30.69
C PRO A 305 15.01 -6.30 -30.70
N PRO A 306 15.50 -7.14 -31.65
CA PRO A 306 16.85 -7.68 -31.61
C PRO A 306 17.96 -6.75 -32.11
N ASP A 307 17.76 -5.44 -32.25
CA ASP A 307 18.70 -4.58 -33.00
C ASP A 307 19.60 -3.64 -32.16
N GLU A 308 19.67 -3.78 -30.83
CA GLU A 308 20.62 -3.00 -30.02
C GLU A 308 21.82 -3.80 -29.45
N ALA A 309 22.11 -4.97 -29.98
CA ALA A 309 23.25 -5.79 -29.56
C ALA A 309 24.45 -5.71 -30.55
N ARG A 310 24.75 -4.51 -31.06
CA ARG A 310 26.00 -4.26 -31.81
C ARG A 310 26.43 -2.80 -31.66
N ALA A 311 27.25 -2.52 -30.66
CA ALA A 311 28.37 -1.55 -30.68
C ALA A 311 28.82 -1.27 -29.27
N VAL A 312 29.69 -2.08 -28.67
CA VAL A 312 30.81 -1.64 -27.82
C VAL A 312 31.85 -2.77 -27.83
N HIS A 313 32.70 -2.77 -28.80
CA HIS A 313 34.00 -3.43 -28.73
C HIS A 313 35.07 -2.35 -28.82
N GLY A 314 35.98 -2.31 -27.82
CA GLY A 314 37.23 -1.60 -27.92
C GLY A 314 37.58 -0.71 -26.74
N GLY A 315 37.93 -1.28 -25.58
CA GLY A 315 38.69 -0.64 -24.53
C GLY A 315 39.78 -1.61 -24.03
N PRO A 316 41.04 -1.17 -23.72
CA PRO A 316 42.15 -2.06 -23.49
C PRO A 316 42.04 -2.84 -22.19
N VAL A 317 42.36 -4.12 -22.27
CA VAL A 317 42.52 -5.04 -21.14
C VAL A 317 43.68 -4.56 -20.29
N VAL A 318 43.41 -4.18 -19.03
CA VAL A 318 44.45 -3.96 -18.03
C VAL A 318 44.72 -5.28 -17.32
N GLU A 319 45.87 -5.84 -17.58
CA GLU A 319 46.43 -7.05 -16.97
C GLU A 319 46.76 -6.77 -15.50
N HIS A 320 46.07 -7.39 -14.56
CA HIS A 320 46.36 -7.31 -13.13
C HIS A 320 47.49 -8.26 -12.75
N ASP A 321 48.61 -7.71 -12.28
CA ASP A 321 49.71 -8.43 -11.66
C ASP A 321 49.31 -8.93 -10.25
N PRO A 322 49.33 -10.24 -9.96
CA PRO A 322 48.91 -10.82 -8.69
C PRO A 322 49.91 -10.69 -7.54
N ARG A 323 50.98 -9.88 -7.65
CA ARG A 323 52.05 -9.83 -6.64
C ARG A 323 52.06 -8.61 -5.72
N ALA A 324 51.04 -7.74 -5.75
CA ALA A 324 51.03 -6.48 -5.00
C ALA A 324 50.22 -6.50 -3.68
N LEU A 325 50.04 -7.64 -3.03
CA LEU A 325 49.44 -7.70 -1.69
C LEU A 325 50.40 -8.33 -0.68
N ARG A 326 51.29 -7.54 -0.10
CA ARG A 326 51.94 -7.85 1.18
C ARG A 326 51.41 -6.90 2.26
N PRO A 327 50.98 -7.41 3.43
CA PRO A 327 50.51 -6.58 4.54
C PRO A 327 51.67 -5.89 5.23
N ARG A 328 51.53 -4.59 5.53
CA ARG A 328 52.41 -3.86 6.42
C ARG A 328 52.14 -4.26 7.86
N ARG A 329 53.17 -4.72 8.55
CA ARG A 329 53.21 -5.02 9.98
C ARG A 329 53.10 -3.74 10.81
N ASP A 330 52.37 -3.90 11.90
CA ASP A 330 52.14 -3.01 13.04
C ASP A 330 53.37 -2.19 13.47
N ARG A 331 53.12 -0.95 13.86
CA ARG A 331 53.89 -0.29 14.93
C ARG A 331 52.97 0.04 16.10
N SER A 332 53.35 -0.56 17.20
CA SER A 332 52.93 -0.36 18.58
C SER A 332 52.75 1.10 18.97
N TRP A 333 51.66 1.37 19.68
CA TRP A 333 51.55 2.52 20.58
C TRP A 333 51.89 2.07 21.99
N GLY A 334 52.98 2.60 22.55
CA GLY A 334 53.25 2.65 23.96
C GLY A 334 53.09 4.08 24.42
N ASP A 335 52.65 4.17 25.67
CA ASP A 335 52.43 5.26 26.63
C ASP A 335 51.10 5.97 26.55
#